data_ed9e0548257e295d9bff844a948ba421
#
_entry.id   ed9e0548257e295d9bff844a948ba421
#
_cell.length_a   1.000
_cell.length_b   1.000
_cell.length_c   1.000
_cell.angle_alpha   90.00
_cell.angle_beta   90.00
_cell.angle_gamma   90.00
#
_symmetry.space_group_name_H-M   'P 1'
#
loop_
_entity.id
_entity.type
_entity.pdbx_description
1 polymer ?
#
loop_
_entity_poly.entity_id
_entity_poly.type
_entity_poly.pdbx_seq_one_letter_code
_entity_poly.pdbx_strand_id
1 'polypeptide(L)'
;GECVAKEKVIEFEVKRGWREGMKVTFKKWGCWGHVSHRLGDERPGHIPADIVFVVKEKPHAKYQREGNDLVFWREISLREALCGCRFEYEHINGRKMNVVVPAVITPESEQVYHGLGMPIAKSENEYGDLVIRFHIRFPRTITPEHKDIVRSLAFLDD
;
A
#
# COMPACT_ATOMS: atom_id res chain seq x y z
N GLY A 1 -39.31 -20.46 -23.59
CA GLY A 1 -38.71 -20.78 -22.33
C GLY A 1 -38.11 -19.53 -21.68
N GLU A 2 -38.60 -19.20 -20.50
CA GLU A 2 -38.07 -18.07 -19.73
C GLU A 2 -36.64 -18.35 -19.31
N CYS A 3 -35.72 -17.45 -19.67
CA CYS A 3 -34.36 -17.48 -19.17
C CYS A 3 -34.36 -17.01 -17.70
N VAL A 4 -34.22 -17.94 -16.77
CA VAL A 4 -34.08 -17.60 -15.34
C VAL A 4 -32.61 -17.26 -15.10
N ALA A 5 -32.33 -16.01 -14.75
CA ALA A 5 -31.02 -15.59 -14.31
C ALA A 5 -30.70 -16.27 -12.97
N LYS A 6 -29.67 -17.13 -12.94
CA LYS A 6 -29.16 -17.73 -11.70
C LYS A 6 -27.87 -17.01 -11.31
N GLU A 7 -27.88 -16.40 -10.14
CA GLU A 7 -26.66 -15.90 -9.52
C GLU A 7 -25.77 -17.05 -9.06
N LYS A 8 -24.48 -16.95 -9.33
CA LYS A 8 -23.48 -17.91 -8.87
C LYS A 8 -22.33 -17.20 -8.20
N VAL A 9 -22.02 -17.63 -6.99
CA VAL A 9 -20.90 -17.09 -6.21
C VAL A 9 -19.65 -17.90 -6.51
N ILE A 10 -18.56 -17.23 -6.85
CA ILE A 10 -17.22 -17.82 -6.99
C ILE A 10 -16.42 -17.40 -5.77
N GLU A 11 -15.96 -18.38 -5.02
CA GLU A 11 -15.08 -18.16 -3.89
C GLU A 11 -13.66 -18.64 -4.24
N PHE A 12 -12.68 -17.83 -3.93
CA PHE A 12 -11.27 -18.18 -4.05
C PHE A 12 -10.45 -17.48 -2.97
N GLU A 13 -9.37 -18.11 -2.56
CA GLU A 13 -8.48 -17.59 -1.54
C GLU A 13 -7.46 -16.62 -2.14
N VAL A 14 -7.36 -15.44 -1.56
CA VAL A 14 -6.32 -14.47 -1.90
C VAL A 14 -5.02 -14.91 -1.25
N LYS A 15 -4.02 -15.24 -2.07
CA LYS A 15 -2.72 -15.67 -1.58
C LYS A 15 -1.83 -14.50 -1.18
N ARG A 16 -0.94 -14.75 -0.24
CA ARG A 16 0.05 -13.79 0.21
C ARG A 16 0.92 -13.32 -0.96
N GLY A 17 1.23 -12.02 -0.97
CA GLY A 17 2.08 -11.43 -2.00
C GLY A 17 1.37 -11.11 -3.32
N TRP A 18 0.07 -11.26 -3.42
CA TRP A 18 -0.66 -10.79 -4.59
C TRP A 18 -0.53 -9.28 -4.75
N ARG A 19 -0.42 -8.86 -6.00
CA ARG A 19 -0.25 -7.44 -6.39
C ARG A 19 -1.24 -7.06 -7.47
N GLU A 20 -1.41 -5.77 -7.64
CA GLU A 20 -2.21 -5.22 -8.74
C GLU A 20 -1.75 -5.77 -10.10
N GLY A 21 -2.71 -6.09 -10.95
CA GLY A 21 -2.48 -6.66 -12.27
C GLY A 21 -2.32 -8.18 -12.32
N MET A 22 -2.23 -8.86 -11.16
CA MET A 22 -2.24 -10.33 -11.14
C MET A 22 -3.59 -10.86 -11.60
N LYS A 23 -3.56 -11.96 -12.35
CA LYS A 23 -4.75 -12.57 -12.94
C LYS A 23 -5.03 -13.94 -12.34
N VAL A 24 -6.29 -14.17 -11.98
CA VAL A 24 -6.81 -15.48 -11.60
C VAL A 24 -7.79 -15.91 -12.68
N THR A 25 -7.42 -16.97 -13.40
CA THR A 25 -8.20 -17.47 -14.53
C THR A 25 -8.93 -18.74 -14.15
N PHE A 26 -10.24 -18.74 -14.27
CA PHE A 26 -11.08 -19.93 -14.21
C PHE A 26 -11.34 -20.40 -15.64
N LYS A 27 -10.55 -21.38 -16.07
CA LYS A 27 -10.70 -21.99 -17.39
C LYS A 27 -12.00 -22.76 -17.44
N LYS A 28 -12.66 -22.73 -18.61
CA LYS A 28 -13.84 -23.47 -19.02
C LYS A 28 -14.28 -24.52 -17.99
N TRP A 29 -15.20 -24.17 -17.16
CA TRP A 29 -15.88 -25.17 -16.34
C TRP A 29 -16.90 -25.92 -17.18
N GLY A 30 -16.40 -26.55 -18.23
CA GLY A 30 -17.16 -27.48 -19.04
C GLY A 30 -17.16 -28.83 -18.38
N CYS A 31 -18.23 -29.18 -17.76
CA CYS A 31 -18.46 -30.53 -17.29
C CYS A 31 -18.91 -31.43 -18.42
N TRP A 32 -18.19 -32.51 -18.59
CA TRP A 32 -18.72 -33.72 -19.19
C TRP A 32 -19.50 -34.49 -18.11
N GLY A 33 -20.83 -34.49 -18.23
CA GLY A 33 -21.70 -35.39 -17.47
C GLY A 33 -22.21 -34.86 -16.12
N HIS A 34 -23.51 -34.73 -16.06
CA HIS A 34 -24.38 -34.52 -14.90
C HIS A 34 -24.25 -33.21 -14.10
N VAL A 35 -25.27 -32.37 -14.30
CA VAL A 35 -25.60 -31.17 -13.57
C VAL A 35 -24.48 -30.13 -13.58
N SER A 36 -24.35 -29.54 -14.72
CA SER A 36 -23.45 -28.47 -15.03
C SER A 36 -23.79 -27.19 -14.31
N HIS A 37 -22.88 -26.73 -13.52
CA HIS A 37 -22.82 -25.32 -13.16
C HIS A 37 -21.80 -24.65 -14.07
N ARG A 38 -22.25 -23.99 -15.12
CA ARG A 38 -21.42 -23.28 -16.08
C ARG A 38 -21.32 -21.80 -15.66
N LEU A 39 -20.09 -21.26 -15.72
CA LEU A 39 -19.78 -19.86 -15.53
C LEU A 39 -19.34 -19.28 -16.88
N GLY A 40 -20.00 -18.24 -17.33
CA GLY A 40 -19.74 -17.61 -18.62
C GLY A 40 -21.01 -17.36 -19.41
N ASP A 41 -20.86 -16.82 -20.60
CA ASP A 41 -21.97 -16.57 -21.54
C ASP A 41 -22.42 -17.87 -22.18
N GLU A 42 -23.35 -18.55 -21.56
CA GLU A 42 -23.88 -19.80 -22.05
C GLU A 42 -25.05 -19.59 -23.01
N ARG A 43 -24.79 -19.92 -24.26
CA ARG A 43 -25.83 -20.12 -25.27
C ARG A 43 -25.74 -21.56 -25.77
N PRO A 44 -26.88 -22.22 -26.05
CA PRO A 44 -26.85 -23.57 -26.62
C PRO A 44 -25.98 -23.61 -27.87
N GLY A 45 -24.95 -24.46 -27.88
CA GLY A 45 -24.02 -24.63 -28.99
C GLY A 45 -22.76 -23.75 -28.92
N HIS A 46 -22.57 -22.92 -27.90
CA HIS A 46 -21.35 -22.13 -27.70
C HIS A 46 -20.43 -22.73 -26.63
N ILE A 47 -19.11 -22.60 -26.85
CA ILE A 47 -18.09 -22.98 -25.87
C ILE A 47 -18.03 -21.87 -24.81
N PRO A 48 -18.18 -22.17 -23.51
CA PRO A 48 -18.09 -21.14 -22.47
C PRO A 48 -16.73 -20.45 -22.45
N ALA A 49 -16.71 -19.14 -22.29
CA ALA A 49 -15.50 -18.34 -22.17
C ALA A 49 -14.82 -18.55 -20.80
N ASP A 50 -13.52 -18.27 -20.75
CA ASP A 50 -12.79 -18.22 -19.49
C ASP A 50 -13.17 -16.95 -18.71
N ILE A 51 -13.25 -17.06 -17.39
CA ILE A 51 -13.43 -15.92 -16.51
C ILE A 51 -12.08 -15.55 -15.92
N VAL A 52 -11.69 -14.29 -16.11
CA VAL A 52 -10.43 -13.77 -15.60
C VAL A 52 -10.73 -12.67 -14.58
N PHE A 53 -10.28 -12.88 -13.34
CA PHE A 53 -10.29 -11.86 -12.30
C PHE A 53 -8.93 -11.17 -12.29
N VAL A 54 -8.94 -9.86 -12.35
CA VAL A 54 -7.73 -9.03 -12.26
C VAL A 54 -7.69 -8.41 -10.87
N VAL A 55 -6.60 -8.62 -10.15
CA VAL A 55 -6.39 -8.02 -8.83
C VAL A 55 -6.21 -6.52 -8.98
N LYS A 56 -6.96 -5.76 -8.21
CA LYS A 56 -6.85 -4.30 -8.12
C LYS A 56 -6.64 -3.90 -6.66
N GLU A 57 -5.67 -3.04 -6.42
CA GLU A 57 -5.41 -2.50 -5.09
C GLU A 57 -6.40 -1.37 -4.77
N LYS A 58 -6.91 -1.40 -3.54
CA LYS A 58 -7.69 -0.29 -2.99
C LYS A 58 -6.75 0.72 -2.34
N PRO A 59 -7.02 2.03 -2.44
CA PRO A 59 -6.30 3.02 -1.67
C PRO A 59 -6.38 2.72 -0.17
N HIS A 60 -5.26 2.85 0.53
CA HIS A 60 -5.19 2.70 1.98
C HIS A 60 -4.99 4.07 2.63
N ALA A 61 -5.67 4.31 3.77
CA ALA A 61 -5.63 5.62 4.43
C ALA A 61 -4.22 5.98 4.97
N LYS A 62 -3.42 4.99 5.31
CA LYS A 62 -2.12 5.16 5.99
C LYS A 62 -0.93 4.80 5.10
N TYR A 63 -1.08 3.83 4.22
CA TYR A 63 0.02 3.27 3.44
C TYR A 63 -0.17 3.45 1.94
N GLN A 64 0.96 3.65 1.26
CA GLN A 64 1.10 3.53 -0.17
C GLN A 64 1.99 2.33 -0.47
N ARG A 65 1.59 1.49 -1.39
CA ARG A 65 2.37 0.33 -1.78
C ARG A 65 3.24 0.65 -2.99
N GLU A 66 4.53 0.38 -2.87
CA GLU A 66 5.50 0.46 -3.97
C GLU A 66 6.14 -0.93 -4.16
N GLY A 67 5.63 -1.71 -5.12
CA GLY A 67 6.08 -3.09 -5.31
C GLY A 67 5.77 -3.98 -4.11
N ASN A 68 6.79 -4.42 -3.40
CA ASN A 68 6.67 -5.16 -2.14
C ASN A 68 6.86 -4.26 -0.90
N ASP A 69 7.19 -3.00 -1.10
CA ASP A 69 7.43 -2.07 0.00
C ASP A 69 6.14 -1.34 0.41
N LEU A 70 6.08 -0.96 1.66
CA LEU A 70 5.05 -0.09 2.20
C LEU A 70 5.66 1.28 2.48
N VAL A 71 5.06 2.32 1.96
CA VAL A 71 5.44 3.70 2.20
C VAL A 71 4.46 4.33 3.17
N PHE A 72 4.98 4.89 4.24
CA PHE A 72 4.24 5.66 5.24
C PHE A 72 4.77 7.10 5.27
N TRP A 73 3.88 8.05 5.07
CA TRP A 73 4.19 9.48 5.16
C TRP A 73 3.89 10.00 6.55
N ARG A 74 4.91 10.55 7.22
CA ARG A 74 4.79 11.21 8.50
C ARG A 74 4.86 12.71 8.33
N GLU A 75 3.85 13.42 8.80
CA GLU A 75 3.90 14.87 8.91
C GLU A 75 4.68 15.28 10.15
N ILE A 76 5.69 16.13 9.98
CA ILE A 76 6.50 16.71 11.06
C ILE A 76 6.53 18.23 10.94
N SER A 77 6.77 18.91 12.06
CA SER A 77 6.99 20.35 12.06
C SER A 77 8.38 20.70 11.52
N LEU A 78 8.57 21.95 11.11
CA LEU A 78 9.90 22.45 10.72
C LEU A 78 10.91 22.32 11.86
N ARG A 79 10.48 22.52 13.11
CA ARG A 79 11.33 22.32 14.28
C ARG A 79 11.82 20.87 14.38
N GLU A 80 10.93 19.91 14.23
CA GLU A 80 11.29 18.49 14.24
C GLU A 80 12.19 18.12 13.05
N ALA A 81 11.99 18.75 11.90
CA ALA A 81 12.86 18.55 10.75
C ALA A 81 14.31 19.02 11.01
N LEU A 82 14.48 20.16 11.70
CA LEU A 82 15.78 20.72 12.01
C LEU A 82 16.46 20.04 13.21
N CYS A 83 15.69 19.72 14.23
CA CYS A 83 16.22 19.22 15.52
C CYS A 83 16.17 17.69 15.65
N GLY A 84 15.58 17.01 14.69
CA GLY A 84 15.26 15.60 14.79
C GLY A 84 13.88 15.35 15.39
N CYS A 85 13.34 14.16 15.17
CA CYS A 85 12.03 13.78 15.67
C CYS A 85 12.03 12.42 16.35
N ARG A 86 11.04 12.24 17.22
CA ARG A 86 10.74 10.96 17.86
C ARG A 86 9.23 10.78 17.89
N PHE A 87 8.76 9.61 17.49
CA PHE A 87 7.35 9.27 17.57
C PHE A 87 7.12 7.77 17.72
N GLU A 88 5.99 7.43 18.30
CA GLU A 88 5.50 6.04 18.33
C GLU A 88 4.80 5.73 17.01
N TYR A 89 5.15 4.60 16.42
CA TYR A 89 4.59 4.10 15.17
C TYR A 89 3.96 2.74 15.40
N GLU A 90 2.70 2.60 14.98
CA GLU A 90 2.01 1.32 14.96
C GLU A 90 1.92 0.80 13.53
N HIS A 91 2.55 -0.34 13.30
CA HIS A 91 2.60 -0.98 12.00
C HIS A 91 1.27 -1.70 11.69
N ILE A 92 1.04 -1.98 10.40
CA ILE A 92 -0.17 -2.66 9.90
C ILE A 92 -0.43 -4.02 10.59
N ASN A 93 0.61 -4.69 11.05
CA ASN A 93 0.52 -5.94 11.80
C ASN A 93 0.25 -5.77 13.32
N GLY A 94 0.04 -4.54 13.78
CA GLY A 94 -0.18 -4.21 15.18
C GLY A 94 1.09 -4.03 16.02
N ARG A 95 2.27 -4.24 15.46
CA ARG A 95 3.54 -4.01 16.16
C ARG A 95 3.78 -2.53 16.37
N LYS A 96 4.05 -2.17 17.61
CA LYS A 96 4.44 -0.81 17.99
C LYS A 96 5.95 -0.68 18.06
N MET A 97 6.46 0.45 17.56
CA MET A 97 7.89 0.77 17.58
C MET A 97 8.10 2.26 17.76
N ASN A 98 9.21 2.62 18.40
CA ASN A 98 9.63 4.01 18.51
C ASN A 98 10.57 4.34 17.36
N VAL A 99 10.16 5.31 16.54
CA VAL A 99 11.00 5.86 15.48
C VAL A 99 11.74 7.07 16.04
N VAL A 100 13.07 7.04 15.94
CA VAL A 100 13.93 8.14 16.39
C VAL A 100 14.83 8.54 15.24
N VAL A 101 14.75 9.79 14.83
CA VAL A 101 15.57 10.37 13.77
C VAL A 101 16.29 11.59 14.37
N PRO A 102 17.56 11.44 14.79
CA PRO A 102 18.28 12.53 15.46
C PRO A 102 18.87 13.54 14.48
N ALA A 103 19.03 13.17 13.22
CA ALA A 103 19.60 14.03 12.19
C ALA A 103 18.60 15.02 11.64
N VAL A 104 19.09 16.01 10.88
CA VAL A 104 18.24 16.91 10.09
C VAL A 104 17.46 16.10 9.05
N ILE A 105 16.17 16.33 8.99
CA ILE A 105 15.26 15.67 8.07
C ILE A 105 14.96 16.62 6.92
N THR A 106 15.24 16.17 5.70
CA THR A 106 14.90 16.88 4.46
C THR A 106 13.68 16.25 3.79
N PRO A 107 13.09 16.89 2.78
CA PRO A 107 11.99 16.28 2.00
C PRO A 107 12.36 14.96 1.32
N GLU A 108 13.64 14.71 1.07
CA GLU A 108 14.16 13.46 0.47
C GLU A 108 14.59 12.42 1.51
N SER A 109 14.54 12.76 2.80
CA SER A 109 14.93 11.84 3.87
C SER A 109 13.98 10.66 3.98
N GLU A 110 14.55 9.48 4.14
CA GLU A 110 13.80 8.24 4.32
C GLU A 110 14.36 7.44 5.50
N GLN A 111 13.48 6.78 6.24
CA GLN A 111 13.82 5.76 7.22
C GLN A 111 13.34 4.41 6.71
N VAL A 112 14.26 3.48 6.50
CA VAL A 112 13.95 2.16 5.96
C VAL A 112 14.06 1.11 7.05
N TYR A 113 13.01 0.32 7.20
CA TYR A 113 12.94 -0.82 8.11
C TYR A 113 12.75 -2.09 7.28
N HIS A 114 13.80 -2.90 7.24
CA HIS A 114 13.82 -4.11 6.43
C HIS A 114 12.85 -5.17 6.96
N GLY A 115 12.17 -5.86 6.04
CA GLY A 115 11.25 -6.94 6.36
C GLY A 115 9.91 -6.51 6.94
N LEU A 116 9.57 -5.22 6.92
CA LEU A 116 8.29 -4.68 7.38
C LEU A 116 7.38 -4.20 6.25
N GLY A 117 7.65 -4.63 5.03
CA GLY A 117 6.80 -4.38 3.87
C GLY A 117 5.74 -5.47 3.66
N MET A 118 5.33 -5.62 2.43
CA MET A 118 4.37 -6.64 2.00
C MET A 118 5.05 -7.99 1.79
N PRO A 119 4.31 -9.10 1.98
CA PRO A 119 4.84 -10.43 1.65
C PRO A 119 5.25 -10.52 0.19
N ILE A 120 6.36 -11.19 -0.08
CA ILE A 120 6.83 -11.46 -1.44
C ILE A 120 6.16 -12.72 -1.96
N ALA A 121 5.56 -12.62 -3.16
CA ALA A 121 4.88 -13.76 -3.79
C ALA A 121 5.87 -14.93 -4.01
N LYS A 122 5.41 -16.14 -3.77
CA LYS A 122 6.17 -17.40 -3.88
C LYS A 122 7.30 -17.57 -2.86
N SER A 123 7.41 -16.70 -1.88
CA SER A 123 8.34 -16.85 -0.76
C SER A 123 7.56 -16.93 0.55
N GLU A 124 7.89 -17.89 1.42
CA GLU A 124 7.09 -18.13 2.64
C GLU A 124 7.37 -17.09 3.74
N ASN A 125 8.59 -16.58 3.82
CA ASN A 125 9.04 -15.75 4.93
C ASN A 125 9.76 -14.46 4.50
N GLU A 126 9.66 -14.07 3.24
CA GLU A 126 10.27 -12.85 2.75
C GLU A 126 9.25 -11.72 2.62
N TYR A 127 9.66 -10.55 3.04
CA TYR A 127 8.88 -9.32 3.00
C TYR A 127 9.71 -8.21 2.38
N GLY A 128 9.03 -7.28 1.73
CA GLY A 128 9.63 -6.02 1.37
C GLY A 128 9.91 -5.15 2.59
N ASP A 129 10.17 -3.89 2.37
CA ASP A 129 10.57 -2.94 3.40
C ASP A 129 9.44 -1.95 3.74
N LEU A 130 9.51 -1.42 4.96
CA LEU A 130 8.75 -0.23 5.33
C LEU A 130 9.64 0.98 5.12
N VAL A 131 9.16 1.93 4.33
CA VAL A 131 9.83 3.20 4.07
C VAL A 131 9.00 4.32 4.70
N ILE A 132 9.58 5.02 5.67
CA ILE A 132 8.96 6.19 6.28
C ILE A 132 9.53 7.42 5.61
N ARG A 133 8.67 8.20 4.95
CA ARG A 133 8.95 9.48 4.33
C ARG A 133 8.32 10.60 5.13
N PHE A 134 8.88 11.80 5.01
CA PHE A 134 8.48 12.92 5.83
C PHE A 134 7.87 14.04 5.00
N HIS A 135 6.75 14.54 5.50
CA HIS A 135 6.15 15.77 5.01
C HIS A 135 6.40 16.88 6.04
N ILE A 136 7.19 17.87 5.66
CA ILE A 136 7.60 18.95 6.55
C ILE A 136 6.56 20.08 6.46
N ARG A 137 5.92 20.37 7.60
CA ARG A 137 4.97 21.45 7.70
C ARG A 137 5.68 22.75 8.05
N PHE A 138 5.69 23.67 7.12
CA PHE A 138 6.16 25.04 7.36
C PHE A 138 5.08 25.87 8.05
N PRO A 139 5.45 26.84 8.91
CA PRO A 139 4.51 27.82 9.40
C PRO A 139 4.03 28.68 8.23
N ARG A 140 2.75 29.03 8.23
CA ARG A 140 2.18 29.89 7.17
C ARG A 140 2.70 31.31 7.22
N THR A 141 2.90 31.83 8.44
CA THR A 141 3.39 33.18 8.72
C THR A 141 4.26 33.16 9.97
N ILE A 142 5.19 34.08 10.04
CA ILE A 142 6.00 34.38 11.23
C ILE A 142 6.03 35.87 11.50
N THR A 143 6.14 36.24 12.76
CA THR A 143 6.22 37.63 13.18
C THR A 143 7.54 38.26 12.75
N PRO A 144 7.63 39.65 12.65
CA PRO A 144 8.90 40.30 12.37
C PRO A 144 10.01 39.96 13.37
N GLU A 145 9.69 39.84 14.66
CA GLU A 145 10.62 39.45 15.73
C GLU A 145 11.18 38.05 15.48
N HIS A 146 10.31 37.08 15.10
CA HIS A 146 10.76 35.75 14.77
C HIS A 146 11.60 35.70 13.50
N LYS A 147 11.30 36.57 12.50
CA LYS A 147 12.15 36.68 11.31
C LYS A 147 13.56 37.14 11.67
N ASP A 148 13.70 38.09 12.59
CA ASP A 148 15.00 38.61 13.04
C ASP A 148 15.79 37.52 13.76
N ILE A 149 15.14 36.69 14.58
CA ILE A 149 15.77 35.52 15.22
C ILE A 149 16.28 34.55 14.16
N VAL A 150 15.45 34.17 13.20
CA VAL A 150 15.85 33.25 12.12
C VAL A 150 17.01 33.80 11.32
N ARG A 151 17.04 35.10 10.97
CA ARG A 151 18.13 35.73 10.26
C ARG A 151 19.46 35.73 11.04
N SER A 152 19.39 35.68 12.37
CA SER A 152 20.58 35.61 13.23
C SER A 152 21.22 34.23 13.24
N LEU A 153 20.54 33.19 12.74
CA LEU A 153 20.98 31.81 12.73
C LEU A 153 21.78 31.49 11.46
N ALA A 154 23.08 31.77 11.51
CA ALA A 154 23.96 31.67 10.33
C ALA A 154 24.03 30.28 9.69
N PHE A 155 23.84 29.20 10.47
CA PHE A 155 23.88 27.84 9.95
C PHE A 155 22.75 27.50 8.97
N LEU A 156 21.70 28.31 8.91
CA LEU A 156 20.59 28.11 7.96
C LEU A 156 20.95 28.48 6.52
N ASP A 157 22.08 29.16 6.32
CA ASP A 157 22.58 29.54 4.99
C ASP A 157 23.58 28.54 4.42
N ASP A 158 23.90 27.49 5.16
CA ASP A 158 24.85 26.44 4.75
C ASP A 158 24.25 25.44 3.74
#